data_2bc6290011da934a6f2150654e2dada2
#
_entry.id   2bc6290011da934a6f2150654e2dada2
#
_cell.length_a   1.000
_cell.length_b   1.000
_cell.length_c   1.000
_cell.angle_alpha   90.00
_cell.angle_beta   90.00
_cell.angle_gamma   90.00
#
_symmetry.space_group_name_H-M   'P 1'
#
loop_
_entity.id
_entity.type
_entity.pdbx_description
1 polymer ?
#
loop_
_entity_poly.entity_id
_entity_poly.type
_entity_poly.pdbx_seq_one_letter_code
_entity_poly.pdbx_strand_id
1 'polypeptide(L)'
;MAQIISIGKQDFLYLRENNYFYIDKTDFIRQWWESADDITLITRPRRFGKTLNMSMLNYFFSNQYSEKSEIFEKLSIWNSEKYRKLQGAYPVIFISFADVKQGNYKDAVQKVKKIIADVYRQYRYLMDCPDFTEADRRKLSDMTDRIDDVTAQDSLKDLSYFLSEYYKKKVIILLDEYDTPMQEAYIHGYWDEFVNFMRGLLNSTFKTNPYMERAIMTGITRVSKESVFSDLNNLVVVTTTSEQYADCFGFTEKEVFESIEKYGMSDKKAVVKQWYDGFTFGSLKDIYNPWSITNFLKEKKLKPYWAATSSNALISRLIQESSAEIKSLMESLVNGKSIEVNFDEQIVFNRLEKDESAIWSLLLASGYLKVDSIVHKGITLEPWYRLSITNLETISMFSNLFKGWFADVSSNYNEFVKALFSGDVKAMNVYMNDVAMSTFSSLIQAIIHQTVVSRSVFIMALCLDFWWIYVIIMKSFQIVKVALEDMM
;
A
#
# COMPACT_ATOMS: atom_id res chain seq x y z
N MET A 1 30.95 -12.82 9.68
CA MET A 1 30.43 -12.93 8.31
C MET A 1 29.10 -12.20 8.20
N ALA A 2 28.81 -11.57 7.07
CA ALA A 2 27.49 -10.97 6.86
C ALA A 2 26.43 -12.07 6.80
N GLN A 3 25.23 -11.78 7.30
CA GLN A 3 24.09 -12.69 7.28
C GLN A 3 23.62 -12.95 5.84
N ILE A 4 23.05 -14.13 5.59
CA ILE A 4 22.45 -14.44 4.28
C ILE A 4 21.17 -13.60 4.11
N ILE A 5 21.04 -12.96 2.93
CA ILE A 5 19.87 -12.17 2.59
C ILE A 5 18.83 -13.07 1.92
N SER A 6 17.69 -13.24 2.59
CA SER A 6 16.53 -13.97 2.08
C SER A 6 15.50 -12.99 1.53
N ILE A 7 15.11 -13.14 0.26
CA ILE A 7 14.11 -12.29 -0.39
C ILE A 7 12.73 -12.95 -0.31
N GLY A 8 11.71 -12.16 0.04
CA GLY A 8 10.30 -12.59 0.03
C GLY A 8 9.84 -13.38 1.25
N LYS A 9 10.70 -13.61 2.23
CA LYS A 9 10.28 -14.24 3.49
C LYS A 9 9.60 -13.21 4.39
N GLN A 10 8.41 -13.55 4.86
CA GLN A 10 7.55 -12.68 5.69
C GLN A 10 7.29 -13.27 7.08
N ASP A 11 7.79 -14.46 7.35
CA ASP A 11 7.68 -15.13 8.64
C ASP A 11 8.86 -14.78 9.54
N PHE A 12 8.58 -14.21 10.70
CA PHE A 12 9.60 -13.76 11.65
C PHE A 12 10.40 -14.91 12.24
N LEU A 13 9.72 -16.00 12.65
CA LEU A 13 10.38 -17.19 13.20
C LEU A 13 11.38 -17.76 12.21
N TYR A 14 10.97 -17.92 10.95
CA TYR A 14 11.83 -18.46 9.91
C TYR A 14 13.09 -17.61 9.68
N LEU A 15 12.96 -16.28 9.72
CA LEU A 15 14.12 -15.38 9.58
C LEU A 15 15.09 -15.54 10.76
N ARG A 16 14.56 -15.65 11.97
CA ARG A 16 15.36 -15.72 13.19
C ARG A 16 16.05 -17.07 13.37
N GLU A 17 15.34 -18.19 13.20
CA GLU A 17 15.91 -19.54 13.30
C GLU A 17 17.01 -19.79 12.26
N ASN A 18 16.89 -19.23 11.06
CA ASN A 18 17.90 -19.39 10.01
C ASN A 18 18.99 -18.31 10.03
N ASN A 19 18.99 -17.39 11.01
CA ASN A 19 19.91 -16.26 11.12
C ASN A 19 20.05 -15.47 9.82
N TYR A 20 18.92 -15.22 9.15
CA TYR A 20 18.89 -14.36 7.95
C TYR A 20 18.98 -12.90 8.31
N PHE A 21 19.32 -12.08 7.31
CA PHE A 21 19.37 -10.63 7.47
C PHE A 21 18.01 -10.09 7.96
N TYR A 22 18.06 -9.42 9.10
CA TYR A 22 16.92 -8.77 9.73
C TYR A 22 17.40 -7.48 10.41
N ILE A 23 16.67 -6.39 10.21
CA ILE A 23 16.85 -5.14 10.95
C ILE A 23 15.86 -5.15 12.11
N ASP A 24 16.37 -4.95 13.32
CA ASP A 24 15.57 -5.03 14.54
C ASP A 24 14.50 -3.92 14.60
N LYS A 25 13.25 -4.33 14.50
CA LYS A 25 12.06 -3.48 14.67
C LYS A 25 11.22 -3.90 15.88
N THR A 26 11.79 -4.66 16.81
CA THR A 26 11.05 -5.15 17.98
C THR A 26 10.67 -4.06 18.97
N ASP A 27 11.23 -2.84 18.84
CA ASP A 27 10.76 -1.67 19.58
C ASP A 27 9.30 -1.30 19.27
N PHE A 28 8.80 -1.71 18.11
CA PHE A 28 7.38 -1.62 17.77
C PHE A 28 6.48 -2.34 18.79
N ILE A 29 6.90 -3.48 19.34
CA ILE A 29 6.19 -4.20 20.40
C ILE A 29 6.01 -3.28 21.61
N ARG A 30 7.09 -2.61 22.05
CA ARG A 30 7.06 -1.68 23.17
C ARG A 30 6.16 -0.49 22.89
N GLN A 31 6.36 0.20 21.76
CA GLN A 31 5.60 1.38 21.41
C GLN A 31 4.09 1.08 21.33
N TRP A 32 3.71 -0.03 20.68
CA TRP A 32 2.31 -0.43 20.57
C TRP A 32 1.71 -0.85 21.90
N TRP A 33 2.49 -1.54 22.74
CA TRP A 33 2.00 -1.93 24.07
C TRP A 33 1.78 -0.73 24.98
N GLU A 34 2.67 0.26 24.91
CA GLU A 34 2.62 1.46 25.75
C GLU A 34 1.60 2.49 25.28
N SER A 35 1.21 2.50 24.01
CA SER A 35 0.15 3.41 23.51
C SER A 35 -1.19 3.17 24.22
N ALA A 36 -1.44 1.95 24.66
CA ALA A 36 -2.68 1.52 25.33
C ALA A 36 -3.96 1.74 24.46
N ASP A 37 -3.80 1.86 23.15
CA ASP A 37 -4.92 1.98 22.21
C ASP A 37 -5.68 0.66 22.11
N ASP A 38 -7.02 0.72 22.11
CA ASP A 38 -7.85 -0.48 21.94
C ASP A 38 -7.66 -1.11 20.56
N ILE A 39 -7.72 -0.29 19.52
CA ILE A 39 -7.60 -0.72 18.13
C ILE A 39 -6.68 0.25 17.40
N THR A 40 -5.63 -0.28 16.77
CA THR A 40 -4.71 0.49 15.95
C THR A 40 -4.81 0.05 14.49
N LEU A 41 -5.10 0.97 13.57
CA LEU A 41 -4.97 0.75 12.13
C LEU A 41 -3.68 1.40 11.63
N ILE A 42 -2.77 0.62 11.10
CA ILE A 42 -1.53 1.12 10.51
C ILE A 42 -1.57 0.99 8.99
N THR A 43 -1.52 2.14 8.32
CA THR A 43 -1.38 2.17 6.86
C THR A 43 0.05 2.57 6.49
N ARG A 44 0.68 1.71 5.71
CA ARG A 44 2.03 1.92 5.14
C ARG A 44 2.07 1.39 3.72
N PRO A 45 2.91 1.94 2.85
CA PRO A 45 3.04 1.45 1.49
C PRO A 45 3.36 -0.04 1.41
N ARG A 46 3.21 -0.63 0.24
CA ARG A 46 3.57 -2.04 0.01
C ARG A 46 5.05 -2.27 0.29
N ARG A 47 5.39 -3.47 0.81
CA ARG A 47 6.78 -3.90 1.09
C ARG A 47 7.50 -3.14 2.21
N PHE A 48 6.77 -2.46 3.09
CA PHE A 48 7.32 -1.78 4.27
C PHE A 48 7.37 -2.66 5.53
N GLY A 49 7.27 -3.97 5.40
CA GLY A 49 7.42 -4.90 6.52
C GLY A 49 6.16 -5.10 7.37
N LYS A 50 4.97 -4.67 6.92
CA LYS A 50 3.70 -4.84 7.67
C LYS A 50 3.48 -6.29 8.12
N THR A 51 3.41 -7.22 7.16
CA THR A 51 3.20 -8.65 7.43
C THR A 51 4.29 -9.25 8.32
N LEU A 52 5.56 -8.84 8.15
CA LEU A 52 6.66 -9.30 8.99
C LEU A 52 6.50 -8.82 10.44
N ASN A 53 6.13 -7.56 10.65
CA ASN A 53 5.85 -7.02 11.97
C ASN A 53 4.61 -7.68 12.60
N MET A 54 3.57 -7.98 11.82
CA MET A 54 2.41 -8.74 12.31
C MET A 54 2.80 -10.18 12.72
N SER A 55 3.64 -10.84 11.93
CA SER A 55 4.23 -12.14 12.28
C SER A 55 5.05 -12.04 13.58
N MET A 56 5.88 -11.01 13.72
CA MET A 56 6.67 -10.74 14.93
C MET A 56 5.78 -10.58 16.17
N LEU A 57 4.71 -9.78 16.08
CA LEU A 57 3.74 -9.61 17.18
C LEU A 57 3.05 -10.92 17.54
N ASN A 58 2.68 -11.73 16.54
CA ASN A 58 2.07 -13.03 16.77
C ASN A 58 3.01 -13.96 17.55
N TYR A 59 4.26 -14.10 17.12
CA TYR A 59 5.25 -14.92 17.85
C TYR A 59 5.60 -14.34 19.22
N PHE A 60 5.51 -13.03 19.41
CA PHE A 60 5.80 -12.43 20.70
C PHE A 60 4.67 -12.63 21.71
N PHE A 61 3.44 -12.30 21.34
CA PHE A 61 2.33 -12.31 22.29
C PHE A 61 1.67 -13.68 22.47
N SER A 62 1.63 -14.49 21.39
CA SER A 62 0.84 -15.72 21.39
C SER A 62 1.39 -16.78 22.34
N ASN A 63 0.52 -17.27 23.21
CA ASN A 63 0.80 -18.38 24.12
C ASN A 63 1.10 -19.71 23.42
N GLN A 64 0.72 -19.84 22.15
CA GLN A 64 1.11 -20.98 21.30
C GLN A 64 2.64 -21.02 21.05
N TYR A 65 3.32 -19.89 21.23
CA TYR A 65 4.76 -19.73 21.00
C TYR A 65 5.54 -19.34 22.28
N SER A 66 4.98 -19.63 23.45
CA SER A 66 5.63 -19.34 24.74
C SER A 66 7.03 -19.96 24.84
N GLU A 67 7.24 -21.12 24.23
CA GLU A 67 8.53 -21.84 24.21
C GLU A 67 9.53 -21.29 23.19
N LYS A 68 9.14 -20.25 22.40
CA LYS A 68 9.98 -19.67 21.33
C LYS A 68 10.64 -18.35 21.73
N SER A 69 10.89 -18.14 23.01
CA SER A 69 11.49 -16.89 23.52
C SER A 69 12.88 -16.60 22.95
N GLU A 70 13.64 -17.62 22.60
CA GLU A 70 15.01 -17.53 22.06
C GLU A 70 15.11 -16.71 20.78
N ILE A 71 14.03 -16.63 19.97
CA ILE A 71 14.03 -15.86 18.72
C ILE A 71 14.09 -14.35 18.97
N PHE A 72 13.77 -13.88 20.17
CA PHE A 72 13.82 -12.48 20.58
C PHE A 72 15.12 -12.12 21.29
N GLU A 73 15.95 -13.10 21.65
CA GLU A 73 17.24 -12.83 22.24
C GLU A 73 18.10 -11.92 21.37
N LYS A 74 18.86 -11.02 22.02
CA LYS A 74 19.69 -10.00 21.36
C LYS A 74 18.94 -8.94 20.56
N LEU A 75 17.61 -8.93 20.58
CA LEU A 75 16.78 -7.86 20.03
C LEU A 75 16.44 -6.83 21.13
N SER A 76 16.11 -5.62 20.71
CA SER A 76 15.90 -4.47 21.60
C SER A 76 14.83 -4.72 22.66
N ILE A 77 13.72 -5.38 22.27
CA ILE A 77 12.63 -5.72 23.19
C ILE A 77 13.08 -6.61 24.37
N TRP A 78 14.08 -7.45 24.13
CA TRP A 78 14.56 -8.41 25.13
C TRP A 78 15.39 -7.78 26.24
N ASN A 79 15.82 -6.52 26.09
CA ASN A 79 16.62 -5.81 27.10
C ASN A 79 15.82 -5.45 28.36
N SER A 80 14.48 -5.49 28.31
CA SER A 80 13.62 -5.11 29.43
C SER A 80 12.84 -6.32 29.98
N GLU A 81 12.99 -6.60 31.26
CA GLU A 81 12.25 -7.67 31.96
C GLU A 81 10.72 -7.45 31.90
N LYS A 82 10.27 -6.19 31.92
CA LYS A 82 8.87 -5.80 31.80
C LYS A 82 8.23 -6.44 30.55
N TYR A 83 8.92 -6.37 29.41
CA TYR A 83 8.38 -6.88 28.14
C TYR A 83 8.60 -8.39 27.99
N ARG A 84 9.70 -8.93 28.49
CA ARG A 84 9.92 -10.39 28.50
C ARG A 84 8.77 -11.16 29.17
N LYS A 85 8.13 -10.58 30.20
CA LYS A 85 6.94 -11.15 30.86
C LYS A 85 5.69 -11.17 29.99
N LEU A 86 5.65 -10.41 28.90
CA LEU A 86 4.54 -10.40 27.96
C LEU A 86 4.68 -11.45 26.84
N GLN A 87 5.90 -11.99 26.67
CA GLN A 87 6.16 -13.00 25.65
C GLN A 87 5.38 -14.28 25.98
N GLY A 88 4.62 -14.78 25.00
CA GLY A 88 3.80 -15.97 25.15
C GLY A 88 2.63 -15.82 26.14
N ALA A 89 2.24 -14.59 26.48
CA ALA A 89 1.32 -14.35 27.58
C ALA A 89 -0.16 -14.23 27.20
N TYR A 90 -0.49 -14.15 25.90
CA TYR A 90 -1.87 -13.89 25.43
C TYR A 90 -2.34 -14.93 24.42
N PRO A 91 -3.63 -15.30 24.39
CA PRO A 91 -4.21 -15.90 23.20
C PRO A 91 -4.23 -14.85 22.09
N VAL A 92 -3.84 -15.24 20.87
CA VAL A 92 -3.75 -14.33 19.71
C VAL A 92 -4.54 -14.91 18.56
N ILE A 93 -5.45 -14.13 17.97
CA ILE A 93 -6.07 -14.43 16.69
C ILE A 93 -5.29 -13.69 15.61
N PHE A 94 -4.62 -14.42 14.72
CA PHE A 94 -3.94 -13.86 13.57
C PHE A 94 -4.68 -14.23 12.29
N ILE A 95 -5.13 -13.24 11.55
CA ILE A 95 -5.86 -13.40 10.28
C ILE A 95 -5.32 -12.46 9.22
N SER A 96 -5.21 -12.92 7.97
CA SER A 96 -4.78 -12.12 6.84
C SER A 96 -5.76 -12.25 5.68
N PHE A 97 -6.11 -11.12 5.09
CA PHE A 97 -6.95 -11.05 3.88
C PHE A 97 -6.17 -10.83 2.59
N ALA A 98 -4.85 -11.02 2.60
CA ALA A 98 -3.97 -10.84 1.44
C ALA A 98 -4.40 -11.65 0.20
N ASP A 99 -5.04 -12.81 0.41
CA ASP A 99 -5.46 -13.74 -0.63
C ASP A 99 -6.89 -13.52 -1.13
N VAL A 100 -7.62 -12.52 -0.60
CA VAL A 100 -9.00 -12.23 -1.02
C VAL A 100 -8.96 -11.30 -2.25
N LYS A 101 -8.85 -11.91 -3.44
CA LYS A 101 -8.66 -11.22 -4.74
C LYS A 101 -9.61 -11.76 -5.81
N GLN A 102 -10.86 -11.93 -5.44
CA GLN A 102 -11.87 -12.51 -6.31
C GLN A 102 -12.59 -11.46 -7.16
N GLY A 103 -12.97 -11.83 -8.36
CA GLY A 103 -13.63 -10.93 -9.32
C GLY A 103 -15.14 -10.73 -9.10
N ASN A 104 -15.74 -11.29 -8.03
CA ASN A 104 -17.14 -11.12 -7.71
C ASN A 104 -17.43 -11.29 -6.21
N TYR A 105 -18.56 -10.76 -5.76
CA TYR A 105 -18.99 -10.76 -4.37
C TYR A 105 -19.04 -12.15 -3.74
N LYS A 106 -19.72 -13.09 -4.41
CA LYS A 106 -19.96 -14.44 -3.87
C LYS A 106 -18.65 -15.17 -3.57
N ASP A 107 -17.72 -15.14 -4.50
CA ASP A 107 -16.42 -15.81 -4.34
C ASP A 107 -15.54 -15.09 -3.32
N ALA A 108 -15.64 -13.75 -3.22
CA ALA A 108 -14.91 -12.97 -2.22
C ALA A 108 -15.37 -13.32 -0.79
N VAL A 109 -16.68 -13.33 -0.54
CA VAL A 109 -17.24 -13.73 0.76
C VAL A 109 -16.90 -15.19 1.08
N GLN A 110 -17.02 -16.10 0.10
CA GLN A 110 -16.65 -17.50 0.28
C GLN A 110 -15.16 -17.65 0.65
N LYS A 111 -14.27 -16.85 0.05
CA LYS A 111 -12.86 -16.85 0.40
C LYS A 111 -12.62 -16.35 1.82
N VAL A 112 -13.33 -15.31 2.27
CA VAL A 112 -13.28 -14.84 3.67
C VAL A 112 -13.73 -15.92 4.63
N LYS A 113 -14.87 -16.57 4.37
CA LYS A 113 -15.38 -17.70 5.19
C LYS A 113 -14.38 -18.84 5.29
N LYS A 114 -13.71 -19.17 4.19
CA LYS A 114 -12.65 -20.18 4.18
C LYS A 114 -11.48 -19.80 5.08
N ILE A 115 -11.02 -18.55 5.01
CA ILE A 115 -9.94 -18.05 5.87
C ILE A 115 -10.36 -18.13 7.34
N ILE A 116 -11.58 -17.73 7.67
CA ILE A 116 -12.14 -17.85 9.04
C ILE A 116 -12.15 -19.32 9.50
N ALA A 117 -12.65 -20.23 8.67
CA ALA A 117 -12.65 -21.66 8.98
C ALA A 117 -11.25 -22.23 9.21
N ASP A 118 -10.25 -21.77 8.43
CA ASP A 118 -8.85 -22.16 8.60
C ASP A 118 -8.26 -21.64 9.92
N VAL A 119 -8.66 -20.44 10.36
CA VAL A 119 -8.29 -19.91 11.68
C VAL A 119 -8.90 -20.77 12.79
N TYR A 120 -10.20 -21.07 12.74
CA TYR A 120 -10.86 -21.95 13.73
C TYR A 120 -10.22 -23.33 13.79
N ARG A 121 -9.74 -23.86 12.68
CA ARG A 121 -9.08 -25.17 12.63
C ARG A 121 -7.83 -25.24 13.50
N GLN A 122 -7.12 -24.12 13.65
CA GLN A 122 -5.93 -24.04 14.53
C GLN A 122 -6.28 -24.20 16.01
N TYR A 123 -7.52 -23.89 16.38
CA TYR A 123 -8.02 -23.90 17.75
C TYR A 123 -8.97 -25.07 18.04
N ARG A 124 -8.91 -26.17 17.26
CA ARG A 124 -9.80 -27.35 17.45
C ARG A 124 -9.71 -27.98 18.83
N TYR A 125 -8.58 -27.85 19.51
CA TYR A 125 -8.40 -28.32 20.87
C TYR A 125 -9.36 -27.66 21.88
N LEU A 126 -9.97 -26.53 21.56
CA LEU A 126 -11.00 -25.90 22.38
C LEU A 126 -12.24 -26.81 22.56
N MET A 127 -12.49 -27.72 21.63
CA MET A 127 -13.59 -28.70 21.73
C MET A 127 -13.50 -29.55 22.99
N ASP A 128 -12.30 -29.78 23.52
CA ASP A 128 -12.02 -30.58 24.69
C ASP A 128 -12.09 -29.78 26.00
N CYS A 129 -12.46 -28.50 25.95
CA CYS A 129 -12.58 -27.65 27.13
C CYS A 129 -13.74 -28.14 28.03
N PRO A 130 -13.47 -28.47 29.32
CA PRO A 130 -14.49 -28.95 30.21
C PRO A 130 -15.54 -27.89 30.56
N ASP A 131 -15.17 -26.62 30.56
CA ASP A 131 -16.04 -25.50 30.90
C ASP A 131 -17.05 -25.14 29.77
N PHE A 132 -16.88 -25.70 28.55
CA PHE A 132 -17.77 -25.43 27.45
C PHE A 132 -19.03 -26.28 27.47
N THR A 133 -20.15 -25.60 27.21
CA THR A 133 -21.46 -26.24 27.03
C THR A 133 -21.51 -27.01 25.72
N GLU A 134 -22.52 -27.87 25.57
CA GLU A 134 -22.76 -28.56 24.30
C GLU A 134 -23.06 -27.57 23.16
N ALA A 135 -23.74 -26.46 23.48
CA ALA A 135 -24.00 -25.38 22.50
C ALA A 135 -22.71 -24.72 22.02
N ASP A 136 -21.75 -24.48 22.92
CA ASP A 136 -20.42 -23.92 22.57
C ASP A 136 -19.64 -24.87 21.66
N ARG A 137 -19.64 -26.16 21.98
CA ARG A 137 -18.98 -27.18 21.14
C ARG A 137 -19.63 -27.29 19.77
N ARG A 138 -20.95 -27.21 19.66
CA ARG A 138 -21.66 -27.19 18.36
C ARG A 138 -21.24 -25.95 17.59
N LYS A 139 -21.26 -24.77 18.19
CA LYS A 139 -20.86 -23.51 17.55
C LYS A 139 -19.42 -23.57 17.02
N LEU A 140 -18.50 -24.17 17.78
CA LEU A 140 -17.12 -24.40 17.35
C LEU A 140 -17.03 -25.40 16.18
N SER A 141 -17.81 -26.51 16.22
CA SER A 141 -17.79 -27.55 15.19
C SER A 141 -18.39 -27.11 13.87
N ASP A 142 -19.43 -26.26 13.93
CA ASP A 142 -20.18 -25.78 12.78
C ASP A 142 -19.45 -24.68 12.01
N MET A 143 -18.35 -24.15 12.57
CA MET A 143 -17.57 -23.10 11.96
C MET A 143 -16.75 -23.65 10.76
N THR A 144 -17.40 -23.72 9.63
CA THR A 144 -16.87 -24.19 8.33
C THR A 144 -16.94 -23.09 7.27
N ASP A 145 -16.46 -23.37 6.08
CA ASP A 145 -16.58 -22.46 4.94
C ASP A 145 -18.01 -22.38 4.36
N ARG A 146 -18.98 -23.13 4.93
CA ARG A 146 -20.39 -23.17 4.51
C ARG A 146 -21.34 -22.40 5.43
N ILE A 147 -20.80 -21.69 6.43
CA ILE A 147 -21.60 -20.83 7.31
C ILE A 147 -22.31 -19.73 6.53
N ASP A 148 -23.44 -19.23 7.03
CA ASP A 148 -24.10 -18.06 6.50
C ASP A 148 -23.29 -16.78 6.77
N ASP A 149 -23.72 -15.66 6.16
CA ASP A 149 -22.98 -14.39 6.23
C ASP A 149 -23.02 -13.80 7.65
N VAL A 150 -24.14 -13.95 8.37
CA VAL A 150 -24.29 -13.42 9.74
C VAL A 150 -23.38 -14.17 10.69
N THR A 151 -23.36 -15.50 10.60
CA THR A 151 -22.42 -16.33 11.38
C THR A 151 -20.96 -15.98 11.07
N ALA A 152 -20.63 -15.72 9.81
CA ALA A 152 -19.28 -15.28 9.43
C ALA A 152 -18.94 -13.92 10.02
N GLN A 153 -19.88 -12.97 10.07
CA GLN A 153 -19.66 -11.66 10.67
C GLN A 153 -19.39 -11.71 12.17
N ASP A 154 -19.99 -12.64 12.90
CA ASP A 154 -19.79 -12.78 14.34
C ASP A 154 -18.61 -13.69 14.73
N SER A 155 -18.03 -14.37 13.76
CA SER A 155 -17.05 -15.46 13.97
C SER A 155 -15.84 -15.05 14.82
N LEU A 156 -15.22 -13.92 14.55
CA LEU A 156 -14.00 -13.49 15.27
C LEU A 156 -14.30 -13.07 16.72
N LYS A 157 -15.47 -12.51 16.99
CA LYS A 157 -15.95 -12.23 18.34
C LYS A 157 -16.22 -13.52 19.10
N ASP A 158 -16.87 -14.49 18.46
CA ASP A 158 -17.12 -15.80 19.04
C ASP A 158 -15.82 -16.55 19.37
N LEU A 159 -14.85 -16.54 18.45
CA LEU A 159 -13.54 -17.13 18.72
C LEU A 159 -12.83 -16.41 19.88
N SER A 160 -12.97 -15.08 19.97
CA SER A 160 -12.44 -14.32 21.12
C SER A 160 -13.05 -14.77 22.43
N TYR A 161 -14.37 -15.01 22.47
CA TYR A 161 -15.05 -15.58 23.63
C TYR A 161 -14.46 -16.93 24.01
N PHE A 162 -14.40 -17.89 23.09
CA PHE A 162 -13.90 -19.24 23.37
C PHE A 162 -12.46 -19.24 23.87
N LEU A 163 -11.59 -18.45 23.24
CA LEU A 163 -10.20 -18.33 23.67
C LEU A 163 -10.08 -17.66 25.05
N SER A 164 -10.87 -16.61 25.30
CA SER A 164 -10.82 -15.92 26.58
C SER A 164 -11.32 -16.80 27.73
N GLU A 165 -12.36 -17.62 27.52
CA GLU A 165 -12.86 -18.56 28.48
C GLU A 165 -11.88 -19.71 28.75
N TYR A 166 -11.23 -20.21 27.70
CA TYR A 166 -10.25 -21.28 27.84
C TYR A 166 -8.98 -20.84 28.58
N TYR A 167 -8.42 -19.70 28.22
CA TYR A 167 -7.16 -19.18 28.78
C TYR A 167 -7.35 -18.25 29.97
N LYS A 168 -8.61 -17.92 30.33
CA LYS A 168 -8.97 -16.94 31.36
C LYS A 168 -8.25 -15.61 31.17
N LYS A 169 -8.08 -15.24 29.89
CA LYS A 169 -7.35 -14.05 29.47
C LYS A 169 -7.90 -13.47 28.16
N LYS A 170 -8.03 -12.15 28.09
CA LYS A 170 -8.49 -11.47 26.87
C LYS A 170 -7.54 -11.71 25.68
N VAL A 171 -8.09 -11.60 24.48
CA VAL A 171 -7.46 -11.97 23.22
C VAL A 171 -6.84 -10.76 22.54
N ILE A 172 -5.67 -10.93 21.95
CA ILE A 172 -5.10 -9.96 21.01
C ILE A 172 -5.53 -10.37 19.59
N ILE A 173 -6.04 -9.41 18.79
CA ILE A 173 -6.44 -9.66 17.40
C ILE A 173 -5.48 -8.95 16.47
N LEU A 174 -4.86 -9.70 15.55
CA LEU A 174 -3.95 -9.22 14.52
C LEU A 174 -4.57 -9.48 13.15
N LEU A 175 -4.95 -8.41 12.42
CA LEU A 175 -5.57 -8.49 11.10
C LEU A 175 -4.67 -7.83 10.06
N ASP A 176 -4.11 -8.63 9.17
CA ASP A 176 -3.20 -8.16 8.12
C ASP A 176 -3.93 -7.96 6.78
N GLU A 177 -3.55 -6.92 6.05
CA GLU A 177 -4.08 -6.55 4.73
C GLU A 177 -5.62 -6.45 4.67
N TYR A 178 -6.20 -5.71 5.63
CA TYR A 178 -7.65 -5.55 5.75
C TYR A 178 -8.32 -4.92 4.51
N ASP A 179 -7.59 -4.08 3.78
CA ASP A 179 -8.08 -3.29 2.65
C ASP A 179 -7.92 -4.00 1.30
N THR A 180 -7.14 -5.07 1.21
CA THR A 180 -6.95 -5.83 -0.04
C THR A 180 -8.27 -6.27 -0.66
N PRO A 181 -9.20 -6.95 0.06
CA PRO A 181 -10.46 -7.36 -0.54
C PRO A 181 -11.37 -6.19 -0.94
N MET A 182 -11.24 -5.05 -0.28
CA MET A 182 -12.01 -3.85 -0.61
C MET A 182 -11.51 -3.19 -1.89
N GLN A 183 -10.18 -3.15 -2.10
CA GLN A 183 -9.59 -2.69 -3.36
C GLN A 183 -10.07 -3.55 -4.54
N GLU A 184 -10.08 -4.87 -4.39
CA GLU A 184 -10.58 -5.79 -5.42
C GLU A 184 -12.08 -5.60 -5.68
N ALA A 185 -12.88 -5.42 -4.62
CA ALA A 185 -14.30 -5.16 -4.75
C ALA A 185 -14.59 -3.88 -5.54
N TYR A 186 -13.79 -2.82 -5.33
CA TYR A 186 -13.88 -1.59 -6.11
C TYR A 186 -13.50 -1.81 -7.58
N ILE A 187 -12.38 -2.46 -7.84
CA ILE A 187 -11.90 -2.72 -9.22
C ILE A 187 -12.92 -3.54 -10.03
N HIS A 188 -13.59 -4.49 -9.39
CA HIS A 188 -14.53 -5.42 -10.03
C HIS A 188 -16.01 -5.04 -9.88
N GLY A 189 -16.33 -3.88 -9.29
CA GLY A 189 -17.67 -3.29 -9.28
C GLY A 189 -18.67 -3.93 -8.30
N TYR A 190 -18.22 -4.66 -7.26
CA TYR A 190 -19.08 -5.22 -6.20
C TYR A 190 -18.82 -4.57 -4.82
N TRP A 191 -18.40 -3.31 -4.82
CA TRP A 191 -18.00 -2.54 -3.63
C TRP A 191 -19.07 -2.48 -2.55
N ASP A 192 -20.28 -2.03 -2.88
CA ASP A 192 -21.33 -1.75 -1.87
C ASP A 192 -21.74 -2.99 -1.09
N GLU A 193 -21.91 -4.12 -1.79
CA GLU A 193 -22.31 -5.39 -1.16
C GLU A 193 -21.19 -5.90 -0.25
N PHE A 194 -19.94 -5.85 -0.73
CA PHE A 194 -18.81 -6.37 0.00
C PHE A 194 -18.45 -5.51 1.23
N VAL A 195 -18.53 -4.20 1.11
CA VAL A 195 -18.32 -3.26 2.24
C VAL A 195 -19.35 -3.49 3.34
N ASN A 196 -20.62 -3.75 2.99
CA ASN A 196 -21.64 -4.05 3.98
C ASN A 196 -21.33 -5.37 4.75
N PHE A 197 -20.88 -6.41 4.05
CA PHE A 197 -20.43 -7.63 4.69
C PHE A 197 -19.24 -7.40 5.63
N MET A 198 -18.20 -6.71 5.15
CA MET A 198 -16.99 -6.41 5.94
C MET A 198 -17.28 -5.49 7.13
N ARG A 199 -18.19 -4.53 6.96
CA ARG A 199 -18.64 -3.67 8.07
C ARG A 199 -19.25 -4.50 9.20
N GLY A 200 -20.09 -5.47 8.88
CA GLY A 200 -20.66 -6.41 9.87
C GLY A 200 -19.56 -7.17 10.61
N LEU A 201 -18.62 -7.76 9.87
CA LEU A 201 -17.50 -8.51 10.44
C LEU A 201 -16.62 -7.65 11.36
N LEU A 202 -16.19 -6.47 10.90
CA LEU A 202 -15.29 -5.61 11.66
C LEU A 202 -15.97 -4.97 12.86
N ASN A 203 -17.25 -4.58 12.74
CA ASN A 203 -18.01 -4.04 13.86
C ASN A 203 -18.23 -5.09 14.95
N SER A 204 -18.64 -6.31 14.60
CA SER A 204 -18.78 -7.39 15.56
C SER A 204 -17.46 -7.72 16.26
N THR A 205 -16.37 -7.75 15.51
CA THR A 205 -15.04 -8.08 16.01
C THR A 205 -14.49 -7.01 16.96
N PHE A 206 -14.68 -5.71 16.66
CA PHE A 206 -13.91 -4.63 17.28
C PHE A 206 -14.75 -3.66 18.13
N LYS A 207 -16.02 -3.39 17.78
CA LYS A 207 -16.79 -2.31 18.43
C LYS A 207 -17.15 -2.60 19.88
N THR A 208 -17.62 -3.79 20.15
CA THR A 208 -18.15 -4.19 21.46
C THR A 208 -17.72 -5.61 21.83
N ASN A 209 -16.45 -5.92 21.65
CA ASN A 209 -15.90 -7.23 21.98
C ASN A 209 -15.27 -7.18 23.38
N PRO A 210 -15.98 -7.65 24.44
CA PRO A 210 -15.46 -7.61 25.81
C PRO A 210 -14.31 -8.57 26.06
N TYR A 211 -14.11 -9.53 25.13
CA TYR A 211 -13.09 -10.57 25.20
C TYR A 211 -11.77 -10.15 24.57
N MET A 212 -11.75 -8.98 23.90
CA MET A 212 -10.55 -8.41 23.28
C MET A 212 -9.74 -7.60 24.29
N GLU A 213 -8.43 -7.82 24.34
CA GLU A 213 -7.47 -6.97 25.06
C GLU A 213 -7.14 -5.75 24.22
N ARG A 214 -6.73 -5.96 22.98
CA ARG A 214 -6.45 -4.95 21.97
C ARG A 214 -6.33 -5.57 20.59
N ALA A 215 -6.33 -4.73 19.58
CA ALA A 215 -6.20 -5.18 18.20
C ALA A 215 -5.29 -4.25 17.38
N ILE A 216 -4.70 -4.84 16.33
CA ILE A 216 -3.99 -4.09 15.30
C ILE A 216 -4.43 -4.58 13.93
N MET A 217 -4.68 -3.63 13.04
CA MET A 217 -4.97 -3.88 11.64
C MET A 217 -3.89 -3.24 10.76
N THR A 218 -3.55 -3.89 9.67
CA THR A 218 -2.63 -3.29 8.67
C THR A 218 -3.25 -3.25 7.29
N GLY A 219 -2.86 -2.22 6.52
CA GLY A 219 -3.26 -2.03 5.14
C GLY A 219 -2.36 -1.04 4.42
N ILE A 220 -2.70 -0.70 3.19
CA ILE A 220 -2.06 0.36 2.40
C ILE A 220 -2.84 1.65 2.55
N THR A 221 -4.15 1.55 2.47
CA THR A 221 -5.08 2.68 2.42
C THR A 221 -5.89 2.79 3.69
N ARG A 222 -6.26 4.03 4.04
CA ARG A 222 -7.30 4.29 5.02
C ARG A 222 -8.64 4.33 4.27
N VAL A 223 -9.38 3.24 4.30
CA VAL A 223 -10.75 3.24 3.77
C VAL A 223 -11.61 4.18 4.62
N SER A 224 -12.41 5.01 3.96
CA SER A 224 -13.21 6.04 4.62
C SER A 224 -13.98 5.54 5.84
N LYS A 225 -13.99 6.35 6.88
CA LYS A 225 -14.76 6.11 8.11
C LYS A 225 -16.24 5.87 7.82
N GLU A 226 -16.81 6.57 6.84
CA GLU A 226 -18.22 6.44 6.46
C GLU A 226 -18.58 5.09 5.82
N SER A 227 -17.57 4.37 5.25
CA SER A 227 -17.85 3.10 4.57
C SER A 227 -17.79 1.89 5.52
N VAL A 228 -16.71 1.76 6.29
CA VAL A 228 -16.38 0.53 7.03
C VAL A 228 -16.24 0.76 8.52
N PHE A 229 -15.72 1.93 8.92
CA PHE A 229 -15.36 2.26 10.30
C PHE A 229 -16.25 3.32 10.92
N SER A 230 -17.42 3.61 10.32
CA SER A 230 -18.35 4.65 10.83
C SER A 230 -18.71 4.46 12.30
N ASP A 231 -18.74 3.21 12.74
CA ASP A 231 -19.16 2.82 14.06
C ASP A 231 -18.01 2.57 15.05
N LEU A 232 -16.76 2.56 14.61
CA LEU A 232 -15.58 2.30 15.47
C LEU A 232 -15.03 3.61 16.04
N ASN A 233 -15.52 3.98 17.23
CA ASN A 233 -15.07 5.21 17.91
C ASN A 233 -13.73 5.07 18.62
N ASN A 234 -13.29 3.83 18.88
CA ASN A 234 -12.05 3.45 19.57
C ASN A 234 -10.91 3.10 18.62
N LEU A 235 -11.02 3.48 17.34
CA LEU A 235 -10.00 3.23 16.31
C LEU A 235 -9.01 4.39 16.24
N VAL A 236 -7.74 4.10 16.51
CA VAL A 236 -6.60 4.99 16.24
C VAL A 236 -6.03 4.66 14.87
N VAL A 237 -5.96 5.66 14.00
CA VAL A 237 -5.46 5.48 12.62
C VAL A 237 -4.10 6.14 12.48
N VAL A 238 -3.12 5.35 12.09
CA VAL A 238 -1.72 5.77 11.87
C VAL A 238 -1.42 5.69 10.37
N THR A 239 -1.34 6.87 9.73
CA THR A 239 -1.03 7.02 8.31
C THR A 239 0.46 7.37 8.08
N THR A 240 0.83 7.63 6.84
CA THR A 240 2.18 8.11 6.50
C THR A 240 2.49 9.50 7.06
N THR A 241 1.48 10.30 7.42
CA THR A 241 1.65 11.62 8.03
C THR A 241 1.66 11.59 9.57
N SER A 242 1.43 10.42 10.19
CA SER A 242 1.43 10.25 11.64
C SER A 242 2.83 10.07 12.21
N GLU A 243 3.08 10.66 13.39
CA GLU A 243 4.35 10.51 14.13
C GLU A 243 4.50 9.12 14.77
N GLN A 244 3.39 8.49 15.15
CA GLN A 244 3.40 7.17 15.78
C GLN A 244 3.99 6.12 14.83
N TYR A 245 4.87 5.28 15.37
CA TYR A 245 5.50 4.15 14.69
C TYR A 245 6.25 4.56 13.40
N ALA A 246 6.75 5.79 13.32
CA ALA A 246 7.41 6.32 12.14
C ALA A 246 8.69 5.54 11.78
N ASP A 247 9.44 5.06 12.79
CA ASP A 247 10.67 4.28 12.65
C ASP A 247 10.45 2.75 12.69
N CYS A 248 9.22 2.31 12.96
CA CYS A 248 8.90 0.88 13.08
C CYS A 248 8.69 0.17 11.74
N PHE A 249 8.40 0.94 10.69
CA PHE A 249 8.15 0.44 9.33
C PHE A 249 9.11 1.11 8.35
N GLY A 250 9.67 0.32 7.44
CA GLY A 250 10.74 0.80 6.59
C GLY A 250 12.10 0.73 7.29
N PHE A 251 13.14 1.17 6.61
CA PHE A 251 14.49 1.27 7.15
C PHE A 251 14.92 2.74 7.25
N THR A 252 15.46 3.15 8.38
CA THR A 252 16.06 4.47 8.56
C THR A 252 17.38 4.57 7.81
N GLU A 253 17.84 5.78 7.49
CA GLU A 253 19.14 5.99 6.83
C GLU A 253 20.29 5.35 7.62
N LYS A 254 20.26 5.46 8.94
CA LYS A 254 21.27 4.85 9.81
C LYS A 254 21.33 3.32 9.60
N GLU A 255 20.18 2.65 9.66
CA GLU A 255 20.07 1.20 9.48
C GLU A 255 20.53 0.75 8.08
N VAL A 256 20.19 1.54 7.06
CA VAL A 256 20.62 1.29 5.67
C VAL A 256 22.12 1.43 5.53
N PHE A 257 22.71 2.51 6.06
CA PHE A 257 24.13 2.76 5.92
C PHE A 257 24.98 1.76 6.71
N GLU A 258 24.56 1.38 7.91
CA GLU A 258 25.19 0.30 8.69
C GLU A 258 25.10 -1.05 7.93
N SER A 259 23.97 -1.31 7.28
CA SER A 259 23.81 -2.52 6.46
C SER A 259 24.75 -2.51 5.24
N ILE A 260 24.82 -1.39 4.52
CA ILE A 260 25.72 -1.22 3.36
C ILE A 260 27.18 -1.45 3.77
N GLU A 261 27.61 -0.92 4.90
CA GLU A 261 28.95 -1.14 5.45
C GLU A 261 29.19 -2.61 5.79
N LYS A 262 28.24 -3.24 6.50
CA LYS A 262 28.30 -4.66 6.88
C LYS A 262 28.47 -5.60 5.66
N TYR A 263 27.93 -5.20 4.51
CA TYR A 263 28.05 -5.97 3.25
C TYR A 263 29.20 -5.48 2.35
N GLY A 264 30.10 -4.62 2.84
CA GLY A 264 31.32 -4.17 2.17
C GLY A 264 31.08 -3.26 0.95
N MET A 265 30.05 -2.40 1.01
CA MET A 265 29.66 -1.51 -0.08
C MET A 265 29.63 -0.03 0.35
N SER A 266 30.50 0.38 1.26
CA SER A 266 30.53 1.75 1.83
C SER A 266 30.62 2.86 0.76
N ASP A 267 31.23 2.56 -0.39
CA ASP A 267 31.32 3.43 -1.57
C ASP A 267 29.98 3.68 -2.24
N LYS A 268 28.95 2.89 -1.96
CA LYS A 268 27.63 2.97 -2.59
C LYS A 268 26.61 3.81 -1.82
N LYS A 269 26.93 4.32 -0.62
CA LYS A 269 25.98 5.06 0.21
C LYS A 269 25.31 6.22 -0.54
N ALA A 270 26.11 7.07 -1.20
CA ALA A 270 25.60 8.24 -1.91
C ALA A 270 24.60 7.87 -3.03
N VAL A 271 24.93 6.86 -3.83
CA VAL A 271 24.08 6.43 -4.94
C VAL A 271 22.83 5.69 -4.45
N VAL A 272 22.92 4.93 -3.35
CA VAL A 272 21.76 4.28 -2.72
C VAL A 272 20.80 5.34 -2.16
N LYS A 273 21.34 6.38 -1.50
CA LYS A 273 20.55 7.52 -1.04
C LYS A 273 19.83 8.17 -2.22
N GLN A 274 20.51 8.49 -3.29
CA GLN A 274 19.91 9.12 -4.47
C GLN A 274 18.79 8.27 -5.08
N TRP A 275 18.91 6.94 -5.09
CA TRP A 275 17.96 6.05 -5.76
C TRP A 275 16.75 5.67 -4.91
N TYR A 276 16.93 5.40 -3.61
CA TYR A 276 15.93 4.71 -2.77
C TYR A 276 15.47 5.52 -1.56
N ASP A 277 16.15 6.62 -1.24
CA ASP A 277 15.73 7.50 -0.16
C ASP A 277 14.49 8.30 -0.56
N GLY A 278 13.77 8.81 0.46
CA GLY A 278 12.76 9.84 0.27
C GLY A 278 11.40 9.54 0.87
N PHE A 279 11.14 8.38 1.45
CA PHE A 279 9.90 8.20 2.20
C PHE A 279 9.95 9.02 3.49
N THR A 280 8.80 9.59 3.84
CA THR A 280 8.64 10.39 5.05
C THR A 280 7.45 9.85 5.83
N PHE A 281 7.63 9.58 7.13
CA PHE A 281 6.55 9.19 8.02
C PHE A 281 6.49 10.17 9.19
N GLY A 282 5.36 10.92 9.30
CA GLY A 282 5.29 12.06 10.19
C GLY A 282 6.39 13.08 9.89
N SER A 283 7.17 13.45 10.89
CA SER A 283 8.36 14.31 10.76
C SER A 283 9.64 13.55 10.40
N LEU A 284 9.64 12.21 10.50
CA LEU A 284 10.82 11.38 10.22
C LEU A 284 11.03 11.25 8.72
N LYS A 285 12.14 11.80 8.26
CA LYS A 285 12.59 11.75 6.86
C LYS A 285 13.63 10.65 6.66
N ASP A 286 14.06 10.49 5.41
CA ASP A 286 15.12 9.55 5.03
C ASP A 286 14.80 8.09 5.41
N ILE A 287 13.55 7.70 5.12
CA ILE A 287 13.10 6.32 5.24
C ILE A 287 13.20 5.62 3.88
N TYR A 288 13.64 4.38 3.91
CA TYR A 288 13.89 3.54 2.74
C TYR A 288 12.93 2.36 2.69
N ASN A 289 12.54 1.97 1.49
CA ASN A 289 11.75 0.75 1.29
C ASN A 289 12.61 -0.49 1.57
N PRO A 290 12.21 -1.38 2.52
CA PRO A 290 12.95 -2.60 2.86
C PRO A 290 13.18 -3.53 1.67
N TRP A 291 12.22 -3.63 0.76
CA TRP A 291 12.33 -4.50 -0.41
C TRP A 291 13.44 -4.03 -1.35
N SER A 292 13.50 -2.73 -1.66
CA SER A 292 14.53 -2.17 -2.53
C SER A 292 15.92 -2.32 -1.93
N ILE A 293 16.08 -1.98 -0.65
CA ILE A 293 17.36 -2.10 0.05
C ILE A 293 17.81 -3.57 0.15
N THR A 294 16.93 -4.47 0.55
CA THR A 294 17.27 -5.89 0.69
C THR A 294 17.69 -6.52 -0.64
N ASN A 295 16.98 -6.19 -1.74
CA ASN A 295 17.37 -6.64 -3.07
C ASN A 295 18.68 -6.01 -3.53
N PHE A 296 18.89 -4.70 -3.30
CA PHE A 296 20.15 -4.04 -3.60
C PHE A 296 21.33 -4.68 -2.86
N LEU A 297 21.21 -4.94 -1.56
CA LEU A 297 22.25 -5.59 -0.76
C LEU A 297 22.59 -6.98 -1.30
N LYS A 298 21.59 -7.72 -1.80
CA LYS A 298 21.78 -9.07 -2.37
C LYS A 298 22.40 -9.05 -3.76
N GLU A 299 21.84 -8.25 -4.67
CA GLU A 299 22.25 -8.22 -6.08
C GLU A 299 23.42 -7.28 -6.36
N LYS A 300 23.65 -6.29 -5.49
CA LYS A 300 24.66 -5.23 -5.65
C LYS A 300 24.47 -4.38 -6.90
N LYS A 301 23.23 -4.29 -7.40
CA LYS A 301 22.85 -3.56 -8.61
C LYS A 301 21.75 -2.55 -8.28
N LEU A 302 21.80 -1.38 -8.90
CA LEU A 302 20.72 -0.40 -8.82
C LEU A 302 19.63 -0.75 -9.84
N LYS A 303 18.41 -0.94 -9.37
CA LYS A 303 17.23 -1.26 -10.19
C LYS A 303 15.97 -0.77 -9.48
N PRO A 304 14.87 -0.53 -10.20
CA PRO A 304 13.58 -0.22 -9.61
C PRO A 304 12.91 -1.50 -9.04
N TYR A 305 13.40 -1.99 -7.91
CA TYR A 305 12.94 -3.25 -7.31
C TYR A 305 11.52 -3.21 -6.78
N TRP A 306 11.18 -2.16 -6.03
CA TRP A 306 9.86 -2.00 -5.44
C TRP A 306 8.82 -1.59 -6.48
N ALA A 307 9.15 -0.62 -7.30
CA ALA A 307 8.26 -0.09 -8.32
C ALA A 307 7.82 -1.17 -9.33
N ALA A 308 8.68 -2.17 -9.59
CA ALA A 308 8.36 -3.29 -10.48
C ALA A 308 7.41 -4.35 -9.85
N THR A 309 7.15 -4.29 -8.53
CA THR A 309 6.33 -5.31 -7.83
C THR A 309 4.86 -4.95 -7.73
N SER A 310 4.48 -3.72 -8.03
CA SER A 310 3.12 -3.22 -7.84
C SER A 310 2.26 -3.46 -9.09
N SER A 311 1.05 -3.95 -8.90
CA SER A 311 0.00 -3.79 -9.91
C SER A 311 -0.42 -2.31 -9.89
N ASN A 312 0.07 -1.54 -10.85
CA ASN A 312 -0.24 -0.12 -10.98
C ASN A 312 -1.52 0.14 -11.79
N ALA A 313 -2.30 -0.92 -12.05
CA ALA A 313 -3.46 -0.86 -12.94
C ALA A 313 -4.49 0.20 -12.50
N LEU A 314 -4.83 0.24 -11.20
CA LEU A 314 -5.77 1.22 -10.68
C LEU A 314 -5.24 2.66 -10.84
N ILE A 315 -3.99 2.89 -10.44
CA ILE A 315 -3.36 4.23 -10.54
C ILE A 315 -3.21 4.64 -12.00
N SER A 316 -2.77 3.71 -12.86
CA SER A 316 -2.66 3.96 -14.30
C SER A 316 -4.00 4.38 -14.89
N ARG A 317 -5.07 3.64 -14.59
CA ARG A 317 -6.43 3.95 -15.03
C ARG A 317 -6.90 5.32 -14.53
N LEU A 318 -6.75 5.59 -13.22
CA LEU A 318 -7.18 6.87 -12.64
C LEU A 318 -6.45 8.07 -13.25
N ILE A 319 -5.13 7.97 -13.51
CA ILE A 319 -4.39 9.06 -14.17
C ILE A 319 -4.79 9.20 -15.66
N GLN A 320 -5.02 8.08 -16.36
CA GLN A 320 -5.48 8.12 -17.76
C GLN A 320 -6.84 8.80 -17.91
N GLU A 321 -7.77 8.48 -17.00
CA GLU A 321 -9.15 8.98 -17.01
C GLU A 321 -9.29 10.38 -16.38
N SER A 322 -8.25 10.90 -15.71
CA SER A 322 -8.29 12.21 -15.03
C SER A 322 -8.25 13.40 -16.01
N SER A 323 -8.56 14.59 -15.48
CA SER A 323 -8.54 15.85 -16.21
C SER A 323 -7.14 16.24 -16.75
N ALA A 324 -7.11 17.19 -17.68
CA ALA A 324 -5.87 17.76 -18.18
C ALA A 324 -5.04 18.44 -17.09
N GLU A 325 -5.71 18.98 -16.05
CA GLU A 325 -5.07 19.61 -14.90
C GLU A 325 -4.27 18.58 -14.09
N ILE A 326 -4.86 17.45 -13.72
CA ILE A 326 -4.17 16.36 -13.01
C ILE A 326 -2.99 15.84 -13.82
N LYS A 327 -3.16 15.64 -15.12
CA LYS A 327 -2.08 15.20 -16.02
C LYS A 327 -0.92 16.19 -16.06
N SER A 328 -1.20 17.50 -16.12
CA SER A 328 -0.18 18.56 -16.07
C SER A 328 0.56 18.60 -14.73
N LEU A 329 -0.16 18.40 -13.62
CA LEU A 329 0.46 18.30 -12.30
C LEU A 329 1.36 17.05 -12.20
N MET A 330 0.91 15.89 -12.72
CA MET A 330 1.72 14.68 -12.80
C MET A 330 2.98 14.87 -13.65
N GLU A 331 2.88 15.55 -14.77
CA GLU A 331 4.05 15.90 -15.61
C GLU A 331 5.04 16.77 -14.82
N SER A 332 4.54 17.78 -14.11
CA SER A 332 5.37 18.63 -13.25
C SER A 332 6.11 17.82 -12.19
N LEU A 333 5.42 16.86 -11.54
CA LEU A 333 6.02 15.94 -10.55
C LEU A 333 7.13 15.08 -11.17
N VAL A 334 6.89 14.47 -12.33
CA VAL A 334 7.90 13.62 -13.02
C VAL A 334 9.12 14.43 -13.44
N ASN A 335 8.93 15.70 -13.77
CA ASN A 335 10.01 16.65 -14.06
C ASN A 335 10.72 17.18 -12.79
N GLY A 336 10.47 16.60 -11.61
CA GLY A 336 11.15 16.91 -10.37
C GLY A 336 10.64 18.16 -9.65
N LYS A 337 9.47 18.69 -10.04
CA LYS A 337 8.84 19.81 -9.34
C LYS A 337 7.94 19.31 -8.22
N SER A 338 7.68 20.15 -7.22
CA SER A 338 6.63 19.89 -6.22
C SER A 338 5.33 20.55 -6.69
N ILE A 339 4.22 19.96 -6.25
CA ILE A 339 2.87 20.52 -6.40
C ILE A 339 2.27 20.86 -5.06
N GLU A 340 1.30 21.77 -5.01
CA GLU A 340 0.59 22.13 -3.81
C GLU A 340 -0.90 21.82 -4.00
N VAL A 341 -1.42 20.88 -3.20
CA VAL A 341 -2.77 20.36 -3.33
C VAL A 341 -3.45 20.24 -1.97
N ASN A 342 -4.77 20.37 -1.96
CA ASN A 342 -5.62 20.05 -0.82
C ASN A 342 -6.31 18.72 -1.10
N PHE A 343 -6.31 17.79 -0.15
CA PHE A 343 -7.02 16.54 -0.23
C PHE A 343 -7.30 15.96 1.16
N ASP A 344 -8.27 15.08 1.26
CA ASP A 344 -8.50 14.27 2.46
C ASP A 344 -7.62 13.01 2.41
N GLU A 345 -6.89 12.74 3.50
CA GLU A 345 -6.12 11.50 3.61
C GLU A 345 -6.98 10.24 3.66
N GLN A 346 -8.28 10.40 3.89
CA GLN A 346 -9.24 9.30 3.86
C GLN A 346 -9.59 8.97 2.42
N ILE A 347 -9.27 7.75 2.00
CA ILE A 347 -9.61 7.27 0.66
C ILE A 347 -11.04 6.74 0.68
N VAL A 348 -11.92 7.45 -0.01
CA VAL A 348 -13.28 7.02 -0.27
C VAL A 348 -13.32 6.41 -1.66
N PHE A 349 -13.16 5.09 -1.78
CA PHE A 349 -13.06 4.42 -3.09
C PHE A 349 -14.22 4.75 -4.03
N ASN A 350 -15.44 4.82 -3.53
CA ASN A 350 -16.61 5.20 -4.32
C ASN A 350 -16.65 6.67 -4.76
N ARG A 351 -15.73 7.51 -4.29
CA ARG A 351 -15.55 8.90 -4.72
C ARG A 351 -14.36 9.10 -5.65
N LEU A 352 -13.50 8.10 -5.83
CA LEU A 352 -12.30 8.22 -6.69
C LEU A 352 -12.62 8.67 -8.12
N GLU A 353 -13.80 8.30 -8.64
CA GLU A 353 -14.27 8.71 -9.98
C GLU A 353 -14.93 10.09 -9.99
N LYS A 354 -15.35 10.61 -8.82
CA LYS A 354 -16.08 11.88 -8.68
C LYS A 354 -15.23 13.01 -8.14
N ASP A 355 -14.22 12.68 -7.36
CA ASP A 355 -13.31 13.63 -6.71
C ASP A 355 -11.88 13.33 -7.17
N GLU A 356 -11.43 14.11 -8.13
CA GLU A 356 -10.08 13.98 -8.68
C GLU A 356 -8.98 14.20 -7.64
N SER A 357 -9.26 14.92 -6.54
CA SER A 357 -8.29 15.13 -5.46
C SER A 357 -7.95 13.84 -4.71
N ALA A 358 -8.84 12.84 -4.73
CA ALA A 358 -8.63 11.52 -4.11
C ALA A 358 -7.47 10.73 -4.73
N ILE A 359 -7.03 11.07 -5.95
CA ILE A 359 -5.84 10.47 -6.57
C ILE A 359 -4.57 10.79 -5.75
N TRP A 360 -4.48 12.00 -5.20
CA TRP A 360 -3.32 12.41 -4.39
C TRP A 360 -3.24 11.62 -3.10
N SER A 361 -4.39 11.36 -2.45
CA SER A 361 -4.49 10.49 -1.26
C SER A 361 -4.00 9.08 -1.56
N LEU A 362 -4.42 8.51 -2.70
CA LEU A 362 -4.02 7.17 -3.11
C LEU A 362 -2.52 7.09 -3.45
N LEU A 363 -1.98 8.09 -4.16
CA LEU A 363 -0.56 8.16 -4.52
C LEU A 363 0.33 8.33 -3.27
N LEU A 364 -0.10 9.14 -2.29
CA LEU A 364 0.59 9.31 -1.02
C LEU A 364 0.55 8.03 -0.18
N ALA A 365 -0.63 7.44 0.05
CA ALA A 365 -0.79 6.21 0.82
C ALA A 365 -0.02 5.02 0.21
N SER A 366 0.05 4.97 -1.13
CA SER A 366 0.83 3.97 -1.85
C SER A 366 2.34 4.22 -1.83
N GLY A 367 2.79 5.41 -1.37
CA GLY A 367 4.20 5.78 -1.24
C GLY A 367 4.86 6.28 -2.53
N TYR A 368 4.08 6.60 -3.55
CA TYR A 368 4.61 7.19 -4.80
C TYR A 368 4.92 8.67 -4.67
N LEU A 369 4.19 9.34 -3.77
CA LEU A 369 4.45 10.73 -3.39
C LEU A 369 4.88 10.79 -1.92
N LYS A 370 5.59 11.85 -1.57
CA LYS A 370 5.94 12.24 -0.20
C LYS A 370 5.44 13.64 0.08
N VAL A 371 5.25 13.94 1.36
CA VAL A 371 4.94 15.28 1.85
C VAL A 371 6.24 16.02 2.14
N ASP A 372 6.49 17.10 1.42
CA ASP A 372 7.62 17.99 1.68
C ASP A 372 7.30 18.97 2.84
N SER A 373 6.07 19.50 2.86
CA SER A 373 5.56 20.37 3.92
C SER A 373 4.02 20.43 3.90
N ILE A 374 3.45 20.79 5.04
CA ILE A 374 2.02 21.04 5.20
C ILE A 374 1.84 22.52 5.60
N VAL A 375 0.97 23.23 4.90
CA VAL A 375 0.60 24.61 5.18
C VAL A 375 -0.89 24.70 5.44
N HIS A 376 -1.29 25.28 6.55
CA HIS A 376 -2.69 25.47 6.87
C HIS A 376 -3.18 26.81 6.29
N LYS A 377 -4.25 26.81 5.50
CA LYS A 377 -4.80 27.99 4.84
C LYS A 377 -6.22 28.28 5.32
N GLY A 378 -6.60 29.55 5.21
CA GLY A 378 -7.94 30.02 5.55
C GLY A 378 -8.24 30.06 7.05
N ILE A 379 -9.45 30.48 7.40
CA ILE A 379 -9.95 30.56 8.79
C ILE A 379 -10.20 29.16 9.35
N THR A 380 -10.52 28.22 8.49
CA THR A 380 -10.77 26.80 8.82
C THR A 380 -9.51 25.99 9.01
N LEU A 381 -8.32 26.59 8.78
CA LEU A 381 -7.03 25.93 8.88
C LEU A 381 -6.95 24.66 8.01
N GLU A 382 -7.46 24.72 6.78
CA GLU A 382 -7.43 23.59 5.86
C GLU A 382 -5.98 23.21 5.51
N PRO A 383 -5.63 21.91 5.61
CA PRO A 383 -4.28 21.47 5.29
C PRO A 383 -4.04 21.48 3.78
N TRP A 384 -3.00 22.14 3.35
CA TRP A 384 -2.48 22.09 1.99
C TRP A 384 -1.14 21.39 2.01
N TYR A 385 -1.02 20.36 1.19
CA TYR A 385 0.15 19.50 1.13
C TYR A 385 1.02 19.88 -0.04
N ARG A 386 2.29 20.15 0.22
CA ARG A 386 3.29 20.23 -0.82
C ARG A 386 3.84 18.83 -1.05
N LEU A 387 3.58 18.29 -2.25
CA LEU A 387 3.93 16.93 -2.62
C LEU A 387 5.03 16.91 -3.67
N SER A 388 5.91 15.92 -3.58
CA SER A 388 6.89 15.58 -4.60
C SER A 388 6.95 14.06 -4.80
N ILE A 389 7.54 13.60 -5.92
CA ILE A 389 7.80 12.16 -6.11
C ILE A 389 8.82 11.70 -5.08
N THR A 390 8.59 10.50 -4.55
CA THR A 390 9.35 9.97 -3.42
C THR A 390 10.83 9.84 -3.73
N ASN A 391 11.21 9.22 -4.88
CA ASN A 391 12.60 8.98 -5.25
C ASN A 391 12.78 8.63 -6.74
N LEU A 392 14.01 8.37 -7.17
CA LEU A 392 14.33 8.03 -8.56
C LEU A 392 13.70 6.69 -9.00
N GLU A 393 13.55 5.73 -8.10
CA GLU A 393 12.87 4.47 -8.38
C GLU A 393 11.42 4.72 -8.82
N THR A 394 10.73 5.61 -8.12
CA THR A 394 9.33 6.01 -8.43
C THR A 394 9.25 6.83 -9.72
N ILE A 395 10.20 7.74 -9.97
CA ILE A 395 10.28 8.47 -11.25
C ILE A 395 10.43 7.48 -12.41
N SER A 396 11.30 6.49 -12.28
CA SER A 396 11.49 5.44 -13.29
C SER A 396 10.19 4.67 -13.56
N MET A 397 9.42 4.37 -12.52
CA MET A 397 8.13 3.70 -12.65
C MET A 397 7.13 4.55 -13.44
N PHE A 398 6.93 5.81 -13.06
CA PHE A 398 6.00 6.70 -13.78
C PHE A 398 6.44 6.93 -15.24
N SER A 399 7.74 7.10 -15.47
CA SER A 399 8.28 7.22 -16.82
C SER A 399 7.97 5.99 -17.69
N ASN A 400 8.07 4.78 -17.12
CA ASN A 400 7.73 3.55 -17.83
C ASN A 400 6.22 3.38 -18.01
N LEU A 401 5.42 3.77 -17.02
CA LEU A 401 3.96 3.75 -17.10
C LEU A 401 3.47 4.65 -18.23
N PHE A 402 3.97 5.89 -18.31
CA PHE A 402 3.60 6.83 -19.37
C PHE A 402 4.07 6.34 -20.75
N LYS A 403 5.30 5.81 -20.87
CA LYS A 403 5.74 5.17 -22.11
C LYS A 403 4.84 4.01 -22.53
N GLY A 404 4.34 3.22 -21.58
CA GLY A 404 3.42 2.11 -21.84
C GLY A 404 2.10 2.56 -22.44
N TRP A 405 1.57 3.73 -22.07
CA TRP A 405 0.34 4.27 -22.66
C TRP A 405 0.45 4.55 -24.15
N PHE A 406 1.68 4.82 -24.63
CA PHE A 406 1.96 5.08 -26.04
C PHE A 406 2.51 3.84 -26.78
N ALA A 407 2.74 2.72 -26.07
CA ALA A 407 3.35 1.53 -26.68
C ALA A 407 2.42 0.87 -27.72
N ASP A 408 1.13 0.84 -27.46
CA ASP A 408 0.12 0.31 -28.40
C ASP A 408 -0.07 1.22 -29.61
N VAL A 409 0.34 2.50 -29.49
CA VAL A 409 0.28 3.51 -30.54
C VAL A 409 1.63 3.67 -31.26
N SER A 410 2.70 3.01 -30.78
CA SER A 410 4.07 3.19 -31.27
C SER A 410 4.27 2.75 -32.73
N SER A 411 3.50 1.77 -33.22
CA SER A 411 3.51 1.43 -34.65
C SER A 411 2.99 2.59 -35.51
N ASN A 412 1.96 3.28 -35.03
CA ASN A 412 1.35 4.42 -35.71
C ASN A 412 2.17 5.71 -35.53
N TYR A 413 2.95 5.86 -34.42
CA TYR A 413 3.81 7.03 -34.20
C TYR A 413 4.89 7.17 -35.26
N ASN A 414 5.52 6.08 -35.66
CA ASN A 414 6.50 6.09 -36.75
C ASN A 414 5.85 6.47 -38.09
N GLU A 415 4.63 6.04 -38.33
CA GLU A 415 3.87 6.40 -39.53
C GLU A 415 3.43 7.88 -39.50
N PHE A 416 3.05 8.40 -38.31
CA PHE A 416 2.77 9.82 -38.13
C PHE A 416 4.01 10.69 -38.41
N VAL A 417 5.17 10.32 -37.87
CA VAL A 417 6.42 11.06 -38.10
C VAL A 417 6.81 11.02 -39.59
N LYS A 418 6.65 9.87 -40.24
CA LYS A 418 6.86 9.78 -41.71
C LYS A 418 5.87 10.65 -42.48
N ALA A 419 4.58 10.63 -42.11
CA ALA A 419 3.56 11.47 -42.71
C ALA A 419 3.85 12.96 -42.51
N LEU A 420 4.32 13.36 -41.32
CA LEU A 420 4.75 14.73 -41.00
C LEU A 420 5.90 15.18 -41.90
N PHE A 421 6.94 14.38 -42.06
CA PHE A 421 8.08 14.71 -42.92
C PHE A 421 7.75 14.69 -44.40
N SER A 422 6.77 13.89 -44.82
CA SER A 422 6.30 13.87 -46.21
C SER A 422 5.21 14.89 -46.51
N GLY A 423 4.71 15.63 -45.51
CA GLY A 423 3.62 16.58 -45.66
C GLY A 423 2.25 15.93 -45.94
N ASP A 424 2.10 14.63 -45.65
CA ASP A 424 0.84 13.91 -45.85
C ASP A 424 -0.15 14.17 -44.68
N VAL A 425 -0.91 15.26 -44.85
CA VAL A 425 -1.91 15.71 -43.88
C VAL A 425 -3.02 14.68 -43.67
N LYS A 426 -3.34 13.82 -44.64
CA LYS A 426 -4.36 12.77 -44.47
C LYS A 426 -3.89 11.66 -43.56
N ALA A 427 -2.68 11.16 -43.75
CA ALA A 427 -2.08 10.16 -42.89
C ALA A 427 -1.88 10.70 -41.47
N MET A 428 -1.42 11.95 -41.31
CA MET A 428 -1.34 12.63 -40.00
C MET A 428 -2.70 12.68 -39.30
N ASN A 429 -3.76 12.98 -40.04
CA ASN A 429 -5.12 13.09 -39.46
C ASN A 429 -5.69 11.74 -39.02
N VAL A 430 -5.39 10.68 -39.76
CA VAL A 430 -5.74 9.29 -39.32
C VAL A 430 -5.05 8.96 -38.02
N TYR A 431 -3.74 9.14 -37.91
CA TYR A 431 -2.98 8.90 -36.70
C TYR A 431 -3.49 9.74 -35.52
N MET A 432 -3.74 11.02 -35.68
CA MET A 432 -4.26 11.90 -34.64
C MET A 432 -5.65 11.47 -34.16
N ASN A 433 -6.50 10.99 -35.07
CA ASN A 433 -7.79 10.43 -34.68
C ASN A 433 -7.63 9.11 -33.88
N ASP A 434 -6.73 8.23 -34.29
CA ASP A 434 -6.46 6.97 -33.57
C ASP A 434 -5.90 7.24 -32.17
N VAL A 435 -4.99 8.21 -32.02
CA VAL A 435 -4.48 8.65 -30.72
C VAL A 435 -5.60 9.26 -29.88
N ALA A 436 -6.41 10.15 -30.45
CA ALA A 436 -7.54 10.76 -29.76
C ALA A 436 -8.54 9.70 -29.28
N MET A 437 -8.86 8.72 -30.11
CA MET A 437 -9.79 7.63 -29.76
C MET A 437 -9.24 6.69 -28.70
N SER A 438 -7.92 6.48 -28.65
CA SER A 438 -7.28 5.59 -27.67
C SER A 438 -6.94 6.29 -26.35
N THR A 439 -6.78 7.62 -26.33
CA THR A 439 -6.35 8.39 -25.16
C THR A 439 -7.45 9.19 -24.48
N PHE A 440 -8.54 9.51 -25.19
CA PHE A 440 -9.64 10.31 -24.63
C PHE A 440 -10.83 9.41 -24.26
N SER A 441 -11.34 9.58 -23.03
CA SER A 441 -12.50 8.85 -22.51
C SER A 441 -13.77 9.14 -23.32
N SER A 442 -14.74 8.23 -23.23
CA SER A 442 -16.06 8.32 -23.87
C SER A 442 -16.82 9.64 -23.62
N LEU A 443 -16.44 10.39 -22.57
CA LEU A 443 -17.03 11.68 -22.23
C LEU A 443 -16.67 12.78 -23.26
N ILE A 444 -15.45 12.77 -23.79
CA ILE A 444 -15.01 13.73 -24.82
C ILE A 444 -15.66 13.40 -26.17
N GLN A 445 -15.94 12.12 -26.43
CA GLN A 445 -16.72 11.72 -27.61
C GLN A 445 -18.13 12.32 -27.58
N ALA A 446 -18.77 12.38 -26.41
CA ALA A 446 -20.11 12.98 -26.25
C ALA A 446 -20.08 14.51 -26.46
N ILE A 447 -19.02 15.20 -26.04
CA ILE A 447 -18.85 16.65 -26.22
C ILE A 447 -18.58 17.00 -27.70
N ILE A 448 -17.80 16.18 -28.40
CA ILE A 448 -17.51 16.38 -29.83
C ILE A 448 -18.79 16.20 -30.69
N HIS A 449 -19.74 15.38 -30.28
CA HIS A 449 -21.02 15.21 -30.97
C HIS A 449 -22.04 16.34 -30.70
N GLN A 450 -21.90 17.11 -29.63
CA GLN A 450 -22.86 18.17 -29.26
C GLN A 450 -22.43 19.60 -29.63
N THR A 451 -21.15 19.86 -29.86
CA THR A 451 -20.65 21.19 -30.21
C THR A 451 -20.06 21.20 -31.61
N VAL A 452 -20.67 21.96 -32.51
CA VAL A 452 -20.11 22.34 -33.84
C VAL A 452 -18.97 23.33 -33.64
N VAL A 453 -17.96 22.94 -32.86
CA VAL A 453 -16.66 23.65 -32.91
C VAL A 453 -15.89 23.03 -34.07
N SER A 454 -15.47 23.89 -34.98
CA SER A 454 -14.83 23.42 -36.21
C SER A 454 -13.68 22.48 -35.88
N ARG A 455 -13.68 21.30 -36.50
CA ARG A 455 -12.63 20.24 -36.38
C ARG A 455 -11.21 20.83 -36.49
N SER A 456 -11.07 21.95 -37.21
CA SER A 456 -9.81 22.68 -37.43
C SER A 456 -9.21 23.28 -36.14
N VAL A 457 -10.01 23.82 -35.24
CA VAL A 457 -9.51 24.47 -34.00
C VAL A 457 -9.04 23.43 -33.01
N PHE A 458 -9.71 22.29 -32.93
CA PHE A 458 -9.31 21.20 -32.06
C PHE A 458 -8.01 20.52 -32.52
N ILE A 459 -7.90 20.27 -33.81
CA ILE A 459 -6.66 19.74 -34.45
C ILE A 459 -5.50 20.74 -34.29
N MET A 460 -5.76 22.04 -34.36
CA MET A 460 -4.74 23.06 -34.19
C MET A 460 -4.22 23.16 -32.75
N ALA A 461 -5.09 23.01 -31.74
CA ALA A 461 -4.69 22.95 -30.36
C ALA A 461 -3.86 21.67 -30.04
N LEU A 462 -4.28 20.51 -30.51
CA LEU A 462 -3.53 19.27 -30.42
C LEU A 462 -2.16 19.36 -31.16
N CYS A 463 -2.09 19.95 -32.32
CA CYS A 463 -0.84 20.13 -33.04
C CYS A 463 0.12 21.11 -32.34
N LEU A 464 -0.38 22.10 -31.59
CA LEU A 464 0.44 23.03 -30.82
C LEU A 464 1.03 22.33 -29.58
N ASP A 465 0.28 21.47 -28.91
CA ASP A 465 0.77 20.68 -27.80
C ASP A 465 1.82 19.65 -28.25
N PHE A 466 1.61 18.96 -29.36
CA PHE A 466 2.62 18.06 -29.95
C PHE A 466 3.84 18.80 -30.50
N TRP A 467 3.67 20.01 -31.01
CA TRP A 467 4.79 20.86 -31.41
C TRP A 467 5.67 21.24 -30.21
N TRP A 468 5.05 21.50 -29.06
CA TRP A 468 5.77 21.81 -27.82
C TRP A 468 6.56 20.60 -27.31
N ILE A 469 5.96 19.41 -27.34
CA ILE A 469 6.61 18.11 -26.98
C ILE A 469 7.77 17.83 -27.96
N TYR A 470 7.58 18.08 -29.26
CA TYR A 470 8.64 17.94 -30.26
C TYR A 470 9.81 18.90 -30.01
N VAL A 471 9.54 20.13 -29.65
CA VAL A 471 10.58 21.14 -29.30
C VAL A 471 11.35 20.73 -28.05
N ILE A 472 10.69 20.14 -27.05
CA ILE A 472 11.33 19.62 -25.82
C ILE A 472 12.22 18.42 -26.15
N ILE A 473 11.74 17.49 -26.96
CA ILE A 473 12.50 16.29 -27.38
C ILE A 473 13.73 16.71 -28.20
N MET A 474 13.56 17.63 -29.15
CA MET A 474 14.67 18.12 -29.98
C MET A 474 15.70 18.93 -29.18
N LYS A 475 15.28 19.73 -28.19
CA LYS A 475 16.19 20.38 -27.25
C LYS A 475 16.96 19.38 -26.43
N SER A 476 16.30 18.29 -25.95
CA SER A 476 16.98 17.23 -25.22
C SER A 476 18.01 16.47 -26.10
N PHE A 477 17.68 16.23 -27.35
CA PHE A 477 18.62 15.64 -28.32
C PHE A 477 19.81 16.56 -28.65
N GLN A 478 19.59 17.88 -28.73
CA GLN A 478 20.69 18.85 -28.92
C GLN A 478 21.62 18.89 -27.70
N ILE A 479 21.08 18.84 -26.46
CA ILE A 479 21.88 18.80 -25.25
C ILE A 479 22.72 17.53 -25.20
N VAL A 480 22.15 16.37 -25.56
CA VAL A 480 22.88 15.09 -25.61
C VAL A 480 23.97 15.12 -26.72
N LYS A 481 23.70 15.73 -27.83
CA LYS A 481 24.67 15.87 -28.94
C LYS A 481 25.86 16.76 -28.55
N VAL A 482 25.61 17.91 -27.89
CA VAL A 482 26.67 18.80 -27.39
C VAL A 482 27.48 18.11 -26.32
N ALA A 483 26.84 17.36 -25.38
CA ALA A 483 27.55 16.61 -24.33
C ALA A 483 28.40 15.45 -24.88
N LEU A 484 28.04 14.87 -26.03
CA LEU A 484 28.84 13.85 -26.71
C LEU A 484 30.00 14.46 -27.56
N GLU A 485 29.82 15.64 -28.10
CA GLU A 485 30.88 16.36 -28.79
C GLU A 485 31.95 16.93 -27.83
N ASP A 486 31.58 17.29 -26.61
CA ASP A 486 32.52 17.70 -25.54
C ASP A 486 33.26 16.54 -24.88
N MET A 487 32.88 15.27 -25.14
CA MET A 487 33.55 14.06 -24.61
C MET A 487 34.48 13.38 -25.61
N MET A 488 34.55 13.84 -26.85
CA MET A 488 35.51 13.37 -27.87
C MET A 488 36.62 14.38 -28.07
#